data_4b056f0c6fb317c18c6a3ae79f4a15b7
#
_entry.id   4b056f0c6fb317c18c6a3ae79f4a15b7
#
_cell.length_a   1.000
_cell.length_b   1.000
_cell.length_c   1.000
_cell.angle_alpha   90.00
_cell.angle_beta   90.00
_cell.angle_gamma   90.00
#
_symmetry.space_group_name_H-M   'P 1'
#
loop_
_entity.id
_entity.type
_entity.pdbx_description
1 polymer ?
#
loop_
_entity_poly.entity_id
_entity_poly.type
_entity_poly.pdbx_seq_one_letter_code
_entity_poly.pdbx_strand_id
1 'polypeptide(L)'
;MANVRAVMAPTDCDGGVSRLQMYMDLVQWKNNRYYEVNEFKFSAPPKVTADIGRKYARIVKVDQLNGSQSVHTFVNLDNGDILKAGSWKTPAPNGVRGNIFDTDVGESVVNEHGANYLR
;
A
#
# COMPACT_ATOMS: atom_id res chain seq x y z
N MET A 1 16.79 15.35 -5.56
CA MET A 1 16.63 13.94 -5.19
C MET A 1 15.57 13.80 -4.12
N ALA A 2 14.50 13.06 -4.40
CA ALA A 2 13.48 12.78 -3.40
C ALA A 2 14.10 11.90 -2.29
N ASN A 3 13.54 11.96 -1.10
CA ASN A 3 14.06 11.21 0.03
C ASN A 3 12.89 10.72 0.90
N VAL A 4 13.21 9.89 1.89
CA VAL A 4 12.22 9.31 2.80
C VAL A 4 11.31 10.38 3.41
N ARG A 5 11.85 11.56 3.71
CA ARG A 5 11.07 12.65 4.29
C ARG A 5 9.98 13.15 3.33
N ALA A 6 10.25 13.18 2.03
CA ALA A 6 9.25 13.61 1.06
C ALA A 6 8.05 12.67 1.04
N VAL A 7 8.31 11.35 1.08
CA VAL A 7 7.27 10.33 1.09
C VAL A 7 6.48 10.34 2.40
N MET A 8 7.15 10.52 3.52
CA MET A 8 6.56 10.40 4.85
C MET A 8 6.16 11.73 5.48
N ALA A 9 6.49 12.84 4.84
CA ALA A 9 6.14 14.16 5.38
C ALA A 9 4.63 14.40 5.31
N PRO A 10 4.04 15.09 6.30
CA PRO A 10 2.65 15.50 6.21
C PRO A 10 2.42 16.40 5.01
N THR A 11 1.21 16.32 4.42
CA THR A 11 0.82 17.21 3.34
C THR A 11 -0.02 18.36 3.91
N ASP A 12 0.12 19.54 3.32
CA ASP A 12 -0.56 20.73 3.83
C ASP A 12 -2.08 20.63 3.78
N CYS A 13 -2.61 19.85 2.85
CA CYS A 13 -4.04 19.77 2.59
C CYS A 13 -4.76 18.66 3.33
N ASP A 14 -4.04 17.80 4.05
CA ASP A 14 -4.59 16.54 4.55
C ASP A 14 -4.47 16.37 6.06
N GLY A 15 -4.49 17.48 6.81
CA GLY A 15 -4.49 17.43 8.27
C GLY A 15 -3.23 16.81 8.89
N GLY A 16 -2.11 16.87 8.19
CA GLY A 16 -0.85 16.34 8.68
C GLY A 16 -0.59 14.87 8.32
N VAL A 17 -1.42 14.27 7.49
CA VAL A 17 -1.24 12.88 7.06
C VAL A 17 -0.21 12.82 5.94
N SER A 18 0.80 11.94 6.06
CA SER A 18 1.80 11.75 5.01
C SER A 18 1.17 11.06 3.79
N ARG A 19 1.85 11.19 2.65
CA ARG A 19 1.37 10.53 1.43
C ARG A 19 1.39 9.01 1.57
N LEU A 20 2.38 8.47 2.25
CA LEU A 20 2.44 7.04 2.54
C LEU A 20 1.23 6.60 3.39
N GLN A 21 0.90 7.38 4.41
CA GLN A 21 -0.28 7.07 5.24
C GLN A 21 -1.57 7.13 4.42
N MET A 22 -1.69 8.11 3.53
CA MET A 22 -2.84 8.20 2.63
C MET A 22 -2.97 6.96 1.76
N TYR A 23 -1.87 6.45 1.24
CA TYR A 23 -1.85 5.22 0.45
C TYR A 23 -2.26 4.02 1.29
N MET A 24 -1.74 3.91 2.51
CA MET A 24 -2.11 2.82 3.42
C MET A 24 -3.60 2.86 3.76
N ASP A 25 -4.13 4.05 4.01
CA ASP A 25 -5.56 4.24 4.31
C ASP A 25 -6.41 3.84 3.10
N LEU A 26 -5.96 4.16 1.90
CA LEU A 26 -6.64 3.75 0.66
C LEU A 26 -6.70 2.22 0.55
N VAL A 27 -5.58 1.55 0.77
CA VAL A 27 -5.51 0.08 0.71
C VAL A 27 -6.41 -0.53 1.78
N GLN A 28 -6.40 0.04 2.99
CA GLN A 28 -7.27 -0.41 4.07
C GLN A 28 -8.75 -0.25 3.68
N TRP A 29 -9.11 0.90 3.10
CA TRP A 29 -10.47 1.15 2.65
C TRP A 29 -10.91 0.13 1.59
N LYS A 30 -10.06 -0.17 0.63
CA LYS A 30 -10.37 -1.16 -0.41
C LYS A 30 -10.58 -2.56 0.19
N ASN A 31 -9.77 -2.94 1.17
CA ASN A 31 -9.93 -4.22 1.86
C ASN A 31 -11.22 -4.26 2.67
N ASN A 32 -11.52 -3.19 3.40
CA ASN A 32 -12.75 -3.09 4.19
C ASN A 32 -13.98 -3.22 3.30
N ARG A 33 -13.96 -2.51 2.18
CA ARG A 33 -15.08 -2.54 1.23
C ARG A 33 -15.25 -3.89 0.57
N TYR A 34 -14.15 -4.56 0.24
CA TYR A 34 -14.20 -5.92 -0.31
C TYR A 34 -14.91 -6.88 0.63
N TYR A 35 -14.58 -6.82 1.92
CA TYR A 35 -15.23 -7.68 2.93
C TYR A 35 -16.69 -7.29 3.13
N GLU A 36 -17.00 -6.02 3.13
CA GLU A 36 -18.38 -5.52 3.28
C GLU A 36 -19.25 -5.96 2.10
N VAL A 37 -18.76 -5.77 0.87
CA VAL A 37 -19.51 -6.11 -0.35
C VAL A 37 -19.74 -7.62 -0.47
N ASN A 38 -18.76 -8.43 -0.05
CA ASN A 38 -18.86 -9.89 -0.14
C ASN A 38 -19.46 -10.54 1.10
N GLU A 39 -19.87 -9.76 2.08
CA GLU A 39 -20.57 -10.24 3.29
C GLU A 39 -19.85 -11.39 3.99
N PHE A 40 -18.56 -11.25 4.25
CA PHE A 40 -17.79 -12.25 4.99
C PHE A 40 -18.17 -12.21 6.47
N LYS A 41 -19.10 -13.08 6.88
CA LYS A 41 -19.69 -13.05 8.22
C LYS A 41 -18.73 -13.44 9.34
N PHE A 42 -17.79 -14.33 9.06
CA PHE A 42 -16.89 -14.88 10.08
C PHE A 42 -15.44 -14.43 9.91
N SER A 43 -15.21 -13.44 9.02
CA SER A 43 -13.88 -12.93 8.76
C SER A 43 -13.88 -11.42 8.92
N ALA A 44 -12.76 -10.90 9.41
CA ALA A 44 -12.53 -9.46 9.47
C ALA A 44 -11.58 -9.06 8.33
N PRO A 45 -11.70 -7.83 7.78
CA PRO A 45 -10.73 -7.38 6.78
C PRO A 45 -9.32 -7.35 7.38
N PRO A 46 -8.29 -7.66 6.58
CA PRO A 46 -6.93 -7.60 7.09
C PRO A 46 -6.54 -6.18 7.45
N LYS A 47 -5.67 -6.03 8.44
CA LYS A 47 -5.13 -4.74 8.83
C LYS A 47 -3.93 -4.42 7.95
N VAL A 48 -3.89 -3.21 7.39
CA VAL A 48 -2.79 -2.75 6.55
C VAL A 48 -1.75 -2.05 7.42
N THR A 49 -0.50 -2.52 7.33
CA THR A 49 0.63 -1.94 8.05
C THR A 49 1.78 -1.70 7.06
N ALA A 50 2.82 -1.03 7.51
CA ALA A 50 4.01 -0.79 6.69
C ALA A 50 5.27 -1.11 7.47
N ASP A 51 6.17 -1.88 6.84
CA ASP A 51 7.51 -2.12 7.35
C ASP A 51 8.45 -1.19 6.58
N ILE A 52 9.05 -0.24 7.27
CA ILE A 52 9.93 0.75 6.65
C ILE A 52 11.33 0.17 6.58
N GLY A 53 11.79 -0.06 5.36
CA GLY A 53 13.14 -0.50 5.12
C GLY A 53 14.04 0.65 4.66
N ARG A 54 15.16 0.30 4.06
CA ARG A 54 16.16 1.26 3.60
C ARG A 54 15.73 1.98 2.32
N LYS A 55 15.18 1.24 1.38
CA LYS A 55 14.77 1.76 0.07
C LYS A 55 13.27 1.70 -0.13
N TYR A 56 12.62 0.69 0.44
CA TYR A 56 11.21 0.44 0.22
C TYR A 56 10.45 0.35 1.54
N ALA A 57 9.19 0.79 1.52
CA ALA A 57 8.22 0.43 2.53
C ALA A 57 7.47 -0.80 2.03
N ARG A 58 7.47 -1.87 2.81
CA ARG A 58 6.66 -3.06 2.50
C ARG A 58 5.27 -2.84 3.07
N ILE A 59 4.28 -2.83 2.20
CA ILE A 59 2.88 -2.66 2.61
C ILE A 59 2.31 -4.06 2.86
N VAL A 60 1.94 -4.32 4.10
CA VAL A 60 1.61 -5.66 4.60
C VAL A 60 0.14 -5.72 4.99
N LYS A 61 -0.51 -6.82 4.63
CA LYS A 61 -1.85 -7.16 5.13
C LYS A 61 -1.69 -8.20 6.22
N VAL A 62 -2.22 -7.90 7.40
CA VAL A 62 -2.16 -8.79 8.56
C VAL A 62 -3.56 -9.35 8.81
N ASP A 63 -3.69 -10.67 8.74
CA ASP A 63 -4.95 -11.34 9.05
C ASP A 63 -5.26 -11.16 10.54
N GLN A 64 -6.44 -10.60 10.84
CA GLN A 64 -6.81 -10.28 12.21
C GLN A 64 -7.19 -11.51 13.04
N LEU A 65 -7.44 -12.65 12.40
CA LEU A 65 -7.83 -13.88 13.10
C LEU A 65 -6.62 -14.71 13.52
N ASN A 66 -5.63 -14.85 12.64
CA ASN A 66 -4.50 -15.75 12.90
C ASN A 66 -3.13 -15.04 12.85
N GLY A 67 -3.10 -13.74 12.53
CA GLY A 67 -1.85 -13.00 12.46
C GLY A 67 -0.99 -13.27 11.24
N SER A 68 -1.47 -14.05 10.28
CA SER A 68 -0.74 -14.28 9.03
C SER A 68 -0.49 -12.98 8.30
N GLN A 69 0.70 -12.84 7.73
CA GLN A 69 1.09 -11.63 7.01
C GLN A 69 1.33 -11.94 5.54
N SER A 70 0.87 -11.04 4.68
CA SER A 70 1.15 -11.11 3.26
C SER A 70 1.51 -9.71 2.76
N VAL A 71 2.39 -9.65 1.76
CA VAL A 71 2.78 -8.37 1.19
C VAL A 71 1.75 -7.96 0.13
N HIS A 72 1.29 -6.70 0.24
CA HIS A 72 0.39 -6.11 -0.75
C HIS A 72 1.18 -5.49 -1.89
N THR A 73 2.04 -4.53 -1.58
CA THR A 73 2.87 -3.83 -2.55
C THR A 73 4.11 -3.30 -1.83
N PHE A 74 5.04 -2.75 -2.61
CA PHE A 74 6.16 -1.98 -2.08
C PHE A 74 6.02 -0.53 -2.53
N VAL A 75 6.49 0.40 -1.71
CA VAL A 75 6.56 1.82 -2.05
C VAL A 75 8.02 2.24 -1.97
N ASN A 76 8.53 2.81 -3.06
CA ASN A 76 9.90 3.34 -3.08
C ASN A 76 9.94 4.60 -2.22
N LEU A 77 10.79 4.60 -1.20
CA LEU A 77 10.87 5.72 -0.26
C LEU A 77 11.56 6.94 -0.84
N ASP A 78 12.27 6.78 -1.95
CA ASP A 78 12.94 7.92 -2.60
C ASP A 78 11.98 8.74 -3.48
N ASN A 79 11.04 8.10 -4.14
CA ASN A 79 10.19 8.78 -5.14
C ASN A 79 8.70 8.47 -5.03
N GLY A 80 8.31 7.52 -4.18
CA GLY A 80 6.90 7.16 -4.00
C GLY A 80 6.34 6.18 -5.02
N ASP A 81 7.18 5.57 -5.86
CA ASP A 81 6.70 4.57 -6.81
C ASP A 81 6.04 3.40 -6.09
N ILE A 82 4.89 2.98 -6.60
CA ILE A 82 4.18 1.79 -6.13
C ILE A 82 4.62 0.62 -7.00
N LEU A 83 5.17 -0.42 -6.37
CA LEU A 83 5.71 -1.57 -7.08
C LEU A 83 4.96 -2.84 -6.70
N LYS A 84 4.71 -3.67 -7.72
CA LYS A 84 4.15 -5.00 -7.49
C LYS A 84 5.14 -5.84 -6.67
N ALA A 85 4.62 -6.64 -5.74
CA ALA A 85 5.46 -7.54 -4.95
C ALA A 85 5.95 -8.70 -5.82
N GLY A 86 7.26 -8.95 -5.77
CA GLY A 86 7.84 -10.14 -6.38
C GLY A 86 7.92 -11.29 -5.38
N SER A 87 8.23 -10.92 -4.13
CA SER A 87 8.26 -11.83 -3.00
C SER A 87 8.04 -11.04 -1.72
N TRP A 88 8.06 -11.71 -0.58
CA TRP A 88 7.98 -11.01 0.72
C TRP A 88 9.08 -9.97 0.88
N LYS A 89 10.26 -10.22 0.34
CA LYS A 89 11.45 -9.38 0.58
C LYS A 89 11.68 -8.30 -0.46
N THR A 90 11.24 -8.52 -1.70
CA THR A 90 11.60 -7.62 -2.81
C THR A 90 10.44 -7.37 -3.75
N PRO A 91 10.41 -6.18 -4.38
CA PRO A 91 9.46 -5.95 -5.46
C PRO A 91 9.81 -6.75 -6.71
N ALA A 92 8.83 -6.97 -7.58
CA ALA A 92 9.03 -7.65 -8.84
C ALA A 92 9.90 -6.79 -9.78
N PRO A 93 10.75 -7.40 -10.61
CA PRO A 93 11.42 -6.67 -11.68
C PRO A 93 10.38 -6.00 -12.58
N ASN A 94 10.63 -4.77 -12.97
CA ASN A 94 9.67 -3.98 -13.76
C ASN A 94 8.31 -3.85 -13.08
N GLY A 95 8.33 -3.79 -11.73
CA GLY A 95 7.12 -3.83 -10.94
C GLY A 95 6.41 -2.51 -10.73
N VAL A 96 6.95 -1.38 -11.22
CA VAL A 96 6.34 -0.06 -11.03
C VAL A 96 4.97 -0.02 -11.70
N ARG A 97 3.94 0.34 -10.92
CA ARG A 97 2.56 0.41 -11.38
C ARG A 97 1.98 1.81 -11.30
N GLY A 98 2.47 2.63 -10.39
CA GLY A 98 2.00 4.00 -10.20
C GLY A 98 2.84 4.71 -9.17
N ASN A 99 2.30 5.78 -8.59
CA ASN A 99 3.02 6.59 -7.63
C ASN A 99 2.05 7.15 -6.59
N ILE A 100 2.45 7.15 -5.32
CA ILE A 100 1.60 7.66 -4.25
C ILE A 100 1.40 9.17 -4.32
N PHE A 101 2.21 9.88 -5.10
CA PHE A 101 2.05 11.32 -5.33
C PHE A 101 1.12 11.63 -6.50
N ASP A 102 0.62 10.62 -7.21
CA ASP A 102 -0.42 10.81 -8.22
C ASP A 102 -1.69 11.37 -7.57
N THR A 103 -2.53 12.03 -8.35
CA THR A 103 -3.75 12.67 -7.85
C THR A 103 -4.63 11.71 -7.06
N ASP A 104 -4.71 10.47 -7.50
CA ASP A 104 -5.53 9.42 -6.87
C ASP A 104 -4.76 8.60 -5.84
N VAL A 105 -3.55 8.98 -5.48
CA VAL A 105 -2.67 8.27 -4.54
C VAL A 105 -2.33 6.84 -5.03
N GLY A 106 -2.53 6.57 -6.30
CA GLY A 106 -2.32 5.25 -6.88
C GLY A 106 -3.54 4.34 -6.87
N GLU A 107 -4.73 4.88 -6.59
CA GLU A 107 -5.96 4.08 -6.51
C GLU A 107 -6.21 3.25 -7.77
N SER A 108 -5.98 3.84 -8.95
CA SER A 108 -6.27 3.19 -10.23
C SER A 108 -5.37 2.01 -10.55
N VAL A 109 -4.24 1.87 -9.86
CA VAL A 109 -3.24 0.83 -10.16
C VAL A 109 -3.19 -0.28 -9.11
N VAL A 110 -3.99 -0.18 -8.05
CA VAL A 110 -4.02 -1.19 -6.98
C VAL A 110 -5.45 -1.61 -6.68
N ASN A 111 -5.58 -2.81 -6.12
CA ASN A 111 -6.84 -3.31 -5.60
C ASN A 111 -6.62 -3.86 -4.19
N GLU A 112 -7.63 -4.53 -3.62
CA GLU A 112 -7.53 -5.07 -2.27
C GLU A 112 -6.47 -6.17 -2.12
N HIS A 113 -6.08 -6.79 -3.21
CA HIS A 113 -5.09 -7.88 -3.20
C HIS A 113 -3.66 -7.41 -3.48
N GLY A 114 -3.48 -6.31 -4.17
CA GLY A 114 -2.16 -5.81 -4.52
C GLY A 114 -2.18 -4.91 -5.75
N ALA A 115 -1.03 -4.78 -6.41
CA ALA A 115 -0.94 -3.99 -7.63
C ALA A 115 -1.57 -4.73 -8.81
N ASN A 116 -2.24 -3.99 -9.68
CA ASN A 116 -2.84 -4.54 -10.88
C ASN A 116 -1.75 -5.06 -11.82
N TYR A 117 -2.09 -6.09 -12.60
CA TYR A 117 -1.17 -6.60 -13.62
C TYR A 117 -1.05 -5.59 -14.76
N LEU A 118 0.15 -5.48 -15.32
CA LEU A 118 0.35 -4.77 -16.58
C LEU A 118 -0.23 -5.59 -17.73
N ARG A 119 -0.79 -4.87 -18.66
CA ARG A 119 -1.31 -5.47 -19.88
C ARG A 119 -0.48 -5.08 -21.08
#